data_9558adcf96bc36c37b383875f55c96bc
#
_entry.id   9558adcf96bc36c37b383875f55c96bc
#
_cell.length_a   1.000
_cell.length_b   1.000
_cell.length_c   1.000
_cell.angle_alpha   90.00
_cell.angle_beta   90.00
_cell.angle_gamma   90.00
#
_symmetry.space_group_name_H-M   'P 1'
#
loop_
_entity.id
_entity.type
_entity.pdbx_description
1 polymer ?
#
loop_
_entity_poly.entity_id
_entity_poly.type
_entity_poly.pdbx_seq_one_letter_code
_entity_poly.pdbx_strand_id
1 'polypeptide(L)'
;MLYVFCGSDTIAVRNQAFAFIHDFEDKGVNVRRIDIDLYQPNLFSDLVGAQSLFGEQELYLLDTLSQETTVADDVLSHLEAFAGSNNIFVVIEGTLLATPKKQFAKHATKLVEVKGVSEERYNPFGMADALLKKDKKSLWLLYQAAKQAGLSAEEIIGTLWWQVKMLRLAEVCDSASEAGVKDFPFNKAKRALASYKSGEVKTLARQLLIIYHDGQGGGKDIDIDLERWMLKV
;
A
#
# COMPACT_ATOMS: atom_id res chain seq x y z
N MET A 1 27.97 12.23 5.42
CA MET A 1 27.29 11.02 5.97
C MET A 1 25.82 11.04 5.62
N LEU A 2 25.23 9.93 5.16
CA LEU A 2 23.83 9.85 4.71
C LEU A 2 23.01 8.89 5.58
N TYR A 3 21.93 9.38 6.16
CA TYR A 3 20.96 8.60 6.95
C TYR A 3 19.59 8.67 6.29
N VAL A 4 18.91 7.53 6.17
CA VAL A 4 17.63 7.43 5.47
C VAL A 4 16.60 6.78 6.38
N PHE A 5 15.47 7.45 6.57
CA PHE A 5 14.31 6.97 7.31
C PHE A 5 13.13 6.87 6.35
N CYS A 6 12.59 5.68 6.16
CA CYS A 6 11.48 5.48 5.22
C CYS A 6 10.51 4.41 5.73
N GLY A 7 9.31 4.37 5.16
CA GLY A 7 8.37 3.31 5.51
C GLY A 7 6.92 3.68 5.32
N SER A 8 6.05 2.71 5.61
CA SER A 8 4.59 2.87 5.44
C SER A 8 3.93 3.60 6.62
N ASP A 9 4.52 3.57 7.80
CA ASP A 9 4.07 4.36 8.94
C ASP A 9 4.82 5.69 8.98
N THR A 10 4.27 6.70 8.31
CA THR A 10 4.88 8.03 8.17
C THR A 10 5.06 8.74 9.51
N ILE A 11 4.20 8.48 10.49
CA ILE A 11 4.30 9.07 11.84
C ILE A 11 5.48 8.44 12.58
N ALA A 12 5.57 7.12 12.61
CA ALA A 12 6.66 6.41 13.28
C ALA A 12 8.02 6.66 12.59
N VAL A 13 8.05 6.77 11.24
CA VAL A 13 9.25 7.18 10.48
C VAL A 13 9.74 8.54 10.95
N ARG A 14 8.85 9.55 11.02
CA ARG A 14 9.21 10.90 11.45
C ARG A 14 9.66 10.94 12.90
N ASN A 15 8.96 10.24 13.80
CA ASN A 15 9.34 10.18 15.20
C ASN A 15 10.76 9.62 15.38
N GLN A 16 11.12 8.56 14.65
CA GLN A 16 12.47 8.00 14.70
C GLN A 16 13.52 8.93 14.10
N ALA A 17 13.20 9.59 12.99
CA ALA A 17 14.09 10.54 12.33
C ALA A 17 14.34 11.77 13.22
N PHE A 18 13.29 12.33 13.81
CA PHE A 18 13.43 13.50 14.70
C PHE A 18 14.14 13.16 16.03
N ALA A 19 13.90 11.98 16.60
CA ALA A 19 14.68 11.53 17.74
C ALA A 19 16.19 11.43 17.41
N PHE A 20 16.49 10.90 16.21
CA PHE A 20 17.87 10.83 15.72
C PHE A 20 18.48 12.22 15.47
N ILE A 21 17.72 13.17 14.92
CA ILE A 21 18.17 14.56 14.68
C ILE A 21 18.44 15.25 16.01
N HIS A 22 17.58 15.07 16.99
CA HIS A 22 17.72 15.68 18.31
C HIS A 22 19.01 15.28 19.02
N ASP A 23 19.46 14.03 18.84
CA ASP A 23 20.76 13.57 19.35
C ASP A 23 21.96 14.38 18.77
N PHE A 24 21.82 14.97 17.60
CA PHE A 24 22.81 15.86 16.99
C PHE A 24 22.65 17.31 17.45
N GLU A 25 21.41 17.79 17.60
CA GLU A 25 21.13 19.11 18.17
C GLU A 25 21.69 19.23 19.60
N ASP A 26 21.54 18.20 20.42
CA ASP A 26 22.09 18.13 21.78
C ASP A 26 23.63 18.20 21.81
N LYS A 27 24.28 17.80 20.72
CA LYS A 27 25.74 17.90 20.52
C LYS A 27 26.18 19.23 19.91
N GLY A 28 25.25 20.15 19.68
CA GLY A 28 25.50 21.47 19.13
C GLY A 28 25.56 21.52 17.60
N VAL A 29 25.17 20.45 16.89
CA VAL A 29 25.13 20.45 15.43
C VAL A 29 23.96 21.30 14.95
N ASN A 30 24.23 22.24 14.05
CA ASN A 30 23.20 23.08 13.46
C ASN A 30 22.36 22.28 12.44
N VAL A 31 21.03 22.30 12.64
CA VAL A 31 20.08 21.57 11.77
C VAL A 31 19.39 22.54 10.82
N ARG A 32 19.48 22.26 9.53
CA ARG A 32 18.81 23.03 8.48
C ARG A 32 17.83 22.13 7.71
N ARG A 33 16.57 22.49 7.75
CA ARG A 33 15.56 21.86 6.91
C ARG A 33 15.61 22.46 5.50
N ILE A 34 15.65 21.59 4.51
CA ILE A 34 15.58 21.97 3.10
C ILE A 34 14.11 21.90 2.66
N ASP A 35 13.56 23.05 2.32
CA ASP A 35 12.19 23.17 1.82
C ASP A 35 12.18 22.98 0.32
N ILE A 36 11.21 22.19 -0.18
CA ILE A 36 11.06 21.91 -1.60
C ILE A 36 10.77 23.20 -2.41
N ASP A 37 10.07 24.16 -1.79
CA ASP A 37 9.75 25.44 -2.40
C ASP A 37 10.98 26.34 -2.66
N LEU A 38 12.09 26.04 -1.99
CA LEU A 38 13.36 26.75 -2.13
C LEU A 38 14.35 26.00 -3.04
N TYR A 39 13.92 24.87 -3.62
CA TYR A 39 14.75 24.09 -4.50
C TYR A 39 15.17 24.89 -5.73
N GLN A 40 16.46 24.85 -6.02
CA GLN A 40 17.07 25.39 -7.22
C GLN A 40 18.06 24.39 -7.80
N PRO A 41 18.27 24.37 -9.13
CA PRO A 41 19.33 23.57 -9.72
C PRO A 41 20.67 23.83 -9.05
N ASN A 42 21.43 22.76 -8.78
CA ASN A 42 22.71 22.73 -8.06
C ASN A 42 22.64 22.89 -6.53
N LEU A 43 21.46 23.05 -5.92
CA LEU A 43 21.32 23.19 -4.47
C LEU A 43 22.06 22.07 -3.72
N PHE A 44 21.89 20.82 -4.12
CA PHE A 44 22.51 19.69 -3.43
C PHE A 44 24.03 19.65 -3.59
N SER A 45 24.56 20.08 -4.74
CA SER A 45 26.01 20.25 -4.94
C SER A 45 26.57 21.29 -3.98
N ASP A 46 25.88 22.41 -3.81
CA ASP A 46 26.28 23.50 -2.90
C ASP A 46 26.25 23.02 -1.44
N LEU A 47 25.20 22.27 -1.03
CA LEU A 47 25.09 21.73 0.33
C LEU A 47 26.16 20.68 0.64
N VAL A 48 26.55 19.87 -0.34
CA VAL A 48 27.65 18.88 -0.21
C VAL A 48 28.97 19.58 0.06
N GLY A 49 29.22 20.67 -0.66
CA GLY A 49 30.46 21.48 -0.55
C GLY A 49 30.44 22.52 0.56
N ALA A 50 29.32 22.78 1.18
CA ALA A 50 29.18 23.79 2.23
C ALA A 50 30.06 23.47 3.44
N GLN A 51 30.80 24.47 3.88
CA GLN A 51 31.61 24.40 5.11
C GLN A 51 31.20 25.53 6.03
N SER A 52 30.95 25.22 7.30
CA SER A 52 30.77 26.23 8.32
C SER A 52 32.03 27.05 8.49
N LEU A 53 31.89 28.34 8.64
CA LEU A 53 33.04 29.25 8.92
C LEU A 53 33.80 28.87 10.21
N PHE A 54 33.16 28.11 11.09
CA PHE A 54 33.72 27.65 12.36
C PHE A 54 34.17 26.19 12.33
N GLY A 55 34.15 25.53 11.15
CA GLY A 55 34.57 24.14 10.97
C GLY A 55 33.62 23.09 11.55
N GLU A 56 32.42 23.49 11.97
CA GLU A 56 31.39 22.61 12.52
C GLU A 56 30.63 21.90 11.42
N GLN A 57 30.22 20.66 11.69
CA GLN A 57 29.34 19.92 10.79
C GLN A 57 27.94 20.51 10.79
N GLU A 58 27.30 20.57 9.64
CA GLU A 58 25.88 20.91 9.51
C GLU A 58 25.07 19.67 9.19
N LEU A 59 23.82 19.60 9.70
CA LEU A 59 22.86 18.58 9.38
C LEU A 59 21.77 19.15 8.48
N TYR A 60 21.61 18.55 7.31
CA TYR A 60 20.57 18.90 6.33
C TYR A 60 19.46 17.86 6.37
N LEU A 61 18.25 18.32 6.71
CA LEU A 61 17.05 17.50 6.70
C LEU A 61 16.31 17.64 5.37
N LEU A 62 16.20 16.55 4.64
CA LEU A 62 15.50 16.40 3.36
C LEU A 62 14.20 15.63 3.63
N ASP A 63 13.08 16.37 3.87
CA ASP A 63 11.81 15.78 4.30
C ASP A 63 10.85 15.64 3.12
N THR A 64 10.64 14.41 2.68
CA THR A 64 9.63 14.01 1.67
C THR A 64 9.79 14.74 0.32
N LEU A 65 11.03 14.90 -0.13
CA LEU A 65 11.35 15.59 -1.38
C LEU A 65 10.91 14.81 -2.63
N SER A 66 10.60 13.52 -2.49
CA SER A 66 10.11 12.66 -3.60
C SER A 66 8.72 13.02 -4.12
N GLN A 67 8.03 13.99 -3.51
CA GLN A 67 6.76 14.52 -4.03
C GLN A 67 6.94 15.24 -5.39
N GLU A 68 8.12 15.81 -5.63
CA GLU A 68 8.50 16.41 -6.89
C GLU A 68 9.48 15.51 -7.63
N THR A 69 9.13 15.00 -8.80
CA THR A 69 9.93 14.03 -9.56
C THR A 69 11.31 14.55 -9.90
N THR A 70 11.43 15.82 -10.29
CA THR A 70 12.71 16.46 -10.62
C THR A 70 13.64 16.54 -9.42
N VAL A 71 13.11 16.84 -8.24
CA VAL A 71 13.88 16.91 -7.00
C VAL A 71 14.26 15.50 -6.53
N ALA A 72 13.37 14.53 -6.67
CA ALA A 72 13.63 13.14 -6.35
C ALA A 72 14.79 12.57 -7.17
N ASP A 73 14.79 12.83 -8.48
CA ASP A 73 15.86 12.37 -9.39
C ASP A 73 17.20 13.04 -9.06
N ASP A 74 17.17 14.32 -8.70
CA ASP A 74 18.37 15.07 -8.30
C ASP A 74 18.93 14.54 -6.96
N VAL A 75 18.09 14.30 -5.97
CA VAL A 75 18.50 13.63 -4.71
C VAL A 75 19.15 12.28 -4.99
N LEU A 76 18.54 11.45 -5.84
CA LEU A 76 19.10 10.13 -6.18
C LEU A 76 20.43 10.21 -6.91
N SER A 77 20.65 11.26 -7.71
CA SER A 77 21.93 11.49 -8.41
C SER A 77 23.07 11.92 -7.46
N HIS A 78 22.73 12.51 -6.29
CA HIS A 78 23.67 13.05 -5.32
C HIS A 78 23.97 12.12 -4.13
N LEU A 79 23.42 10.89 -4.09
CA LEU A 79 23.55 9.99 -2.92
C LEU A 79 25.01 9.67 -2.56
N GLU A 80 25.88 9.47 -3.55
CA GLU A 80 27.31 9.22 -3.34
C GLU A 80 27.99 10.46 -2.76
N ALA A 81 27.67 11.64 -3.27
CA ALA A 81 28.19 12.90 -2.77
C ALA A 81 27.74 13.19 -1.34
N PHE A 82 26.47 12.94 -1.00
CA PHE A 82 25.96 13.04 0.37
C PHE A 82 26.69 12.10 1.34
N ALA A 83 26.93 10.85 0.92
CA ALA A 83 27.66 9.88 1.73
C ALA A 83 29.10 10.28 1.99
N GLY A 84 29.76 10.88 1.00
CA GLY A 84 31.16 11.34 1.06
C GLY A 84 31.35 12.71 1.72
N SER A 85 30.31 13.49 1.92
CA SER A 85 30.38 14.82 2.52
C SER A 85 30.77 14.78 4.01
N ASN A 86 31.44 15.85 4.49
CA ASN A 86 31.63 16.08 5.90
C ASN A 86 30.31 16.40 6.64
N ASN A 87 29.33 16.94 5.93
CA ASN A 87 28.00 17.25 6.47
C ASN A 87 27.15 16.00 6.62
N ILE A 88 26.10 16.12 7.43
CA ILE A 88 25.15 15.06 7.70
C ILE A 88 23.88 15.31 6.87
N PHE A 89 23.47 14.32 6.10
CA PHE A 89 22.23 14.36 5.34
C PHE A 89 21.25 13.35 5.94
N VAL A 90 20.08 13.81 6.33
CA VAL A 90 18.99 12.99 6.83
C VAL A 90 17.83 13.08 5.84
N VAL A 91 17.48 11.96 5.24
CA VAL A 91 16.38 11.85 4.29
C VAL A 91 15.20 11.16 4.97
N ILE A 92 14.04 11.79 4.95
CA ILE A 92 12.77 11.21 5.40
C ILE A 92 11.90 10.99 4.16
N GLU A 93 11.45 9.74 3.98
CA GLU A 93 10.58 9.36 2.86
C GLU A 93 9.44 8.45 3.30
N GLY A 94 8.41 8.39 2.49
CA GLY A 94 7.36 7.39 2.62
C GLY A 94 7.83 5.99 2.20
N THR A 95 6.90 5.19 1.69
CA THR A 95 7.24 3.87 1.15
C THR A 95 8.05 4.00 -0.14
N LEU A 96 9.31 3.61 -0.11
CA LEU A 96 10.18 3.63 -1.29
C LEU A 96 9.89 2.44 -2.21
N LEU A 97 9.88 2.70 -3.52
CA LEU A 97 9.88 1.67 -4.55
C LEU A 97 11.21 0.90 -4.55
N ALA A 98 11.22 -0.29 -5.17
CA ALA A 98 12.37 -1.20 -5.12
C ALA A 98 13.67 -0.57 -5.67
N THR A 99 13.58 0.24 -6.74
CA THR A 99 14.75 0.85 -7.39
C THR A 99 15.35 1.99 -6.53
N PRO A 100 14.61 3.03 -6.12
CA PRO A 100 15.11 4.05 -5.20
C PRO A 100 15.63 3.45 -3.89
N LYS A 101 14.93 2.47 -3.32
CA LYS A 101 15.36 1.81 -2.08
C LYS A 101 16.73 1.15 -2.21
N LYS A 102 17.00 0.47 -3.33
CA LYS A 102 18.33 -0.12 -3.59
C LYS A 102 19.42 0.94 -3.73
N GLN A 103 19.11 2.07 -4.37
CA GLN A 103 20.07 3.18 -4.52
C GLN A 103 20.39 3.81 -3.15
N PHE A 104 19.38 4.11 -2.33
CA PHE A 104 19.61 4.58 -0.97
C PHE A 104 20.42 3.57 -0.14
N ALA A 105 20.06 2.29 -0.17
CA ALA A 105 20.74 1.26 0.59
C ALA A 105 22.23 1.09 0.19
N LYS A 106 22.58 1.41 -1.06
CA LYS A 106 23.97 1.33 -1.54
C LYS A 106 24.86 2.43 -0.94
N HIS A 107 24.33 3.62 -0.71
CA HIS A 107 25.11 4.80 -0.33
C HIS A 107 24.85 5.26 1.12
N ALA A 108 23.71 4.88 1.73
CA ALA A 108 23.39 5.29 3.07
C ALA A 108 24.33 4.66 4.12
N THR A 109 24.78 5.48 5.04
CA THR A 109 25.45 5.03 6.27
C THR A 109 24.52 4.16 7.12
N LYS A 110 23.23 4.53 7.15
CA LYS A 110 22.17 3.77 7.80
C LYS A 110 20.84 4.01 7.09
N LEU A 111 20.13 2.93 6.76
CA LEU A 111 18.77 2.97 6.25
C LEU A 111 17.85 2.31 7.27
N VAL A 112 16.89 3.07 7.78
CA VAL A 112 15.88 2.63 8.74
C VAL A 112 14.53 2.53 8.02
N GLU A 113 14.03 1.31 7.86
CA GLU A 113 12.71 1.08 7.31
C GLU A 113 11.72 0.80 8.44
N VAL A 114 10.78 1.71 8.66
CA VAL A 114 9.68 1.54 9.61
C VAL A 114 8.48 0.99 8.86
N LYS A 115 8.23 -0.27 9.07
CA LYS A 115 6.97 -0.87 8.61
C LYS A 115 5.93 -0.55 9.67
N GLY A 116 4.90 0.17 9.28
CA GLY A 116 3.70 0.25 10.11
C GLY A 116 3.29 -1.16 10.47
N VAL A 117 2.74 -1.35 11.66
CA VAL A 117 1.98 -2.56 11.93
C VAL A 117 1.03 -2.64 10.74
N SER A 118 1.22 -3.60 9.85
CA SER A 118 0.24 -3.87 8.83
C SER A 118 -0.99 -4.27 9.63
N GLU A 119 -1.92 -3.34 9.84
CA GLU A 119 -3.30 -3.76 9.80
C GLU A 119 -3.32 -4.62 8.55
N GLU A 120 -3.58 -5.90 8.70
CA GLU A 120 -3.65 -6.82 7.57
C GLU A 120 -4.58 -6.13 6.60
N ARG A 121 -3.99 -5.44 5.60
CA ARG A 121 -4.79 -4.66 4.65
C ARG A 121 -5.72 -5.68 4.05
N TYR A 122 -6.99 -5.55 4.39
CA TYR A 122 -8.02 -6.39 3.84
C TYR A 122 -7.70 -6.65 2.36
N ASN A 123 -7.48 -7.91 2.03
CA ASN A 123 -7.19 -8.32 0.67
C ASN A 123 -8.50 -8.75 -0.01
N PRO A 124 -9.13 -7.87 -0.80
CA PRO A 124 -10.37 -8.21 -1.49
C PRO A 124 -10.24 -9.43 -2.40
N PHE A 125 -9.05 -9.65 -2.96
CA PHE A 125 -8.78 -10.83 -3.78
C PHE A 125 -8.77 -12.12 -2.96
N GLY A 126 -8.35 -12.07 -1.70
CA GLY A 126 -8.42 -13.22 -0.79
C GLY A 126 -9.85 -13.71 -0.58
N MET A 127 -10.81 -12.79 -0.41
CA MET A 127 -12.23 -13.12 -0.27
C MET A 127 -12.82 -13.71 -1.56
N ALA A 128 -12.49 -13.12 -2.71
CA ALA A 128 -12.86 -13.67 -4.01
C ALA A 128 -12.31 -15.08 -4.23
N ASP A 129 -11.10 -15.35 -3.79
CA ASP A 129 -10.45 -16.66 -3.88
C ASP A 129 -11.07 -17.70 -2.94
N ALA A 130 -11.43 -17.31 -1.72
CA ALA A 130 -12.12 -18.16 -0.77
C ALA A 130 -13.51 -18.58 -1.31
N LEU A 131 -14.22 -17.64 -1.95
CA LEU A 131 -15.49 -17.92 -2.62
C LEU A 131 -15.31 -18.94 -3.75
N LEU A 132 -14.31 -18.77 -4.64
CA LEU A 132 -14.02 -19.71 -5.71
C LEU A 132 -13.75 -21.14 -5.22
N LYS A 133 -13.12 -21.27 -4.07
CA LYS A 133 -12.78 -22.56 -3.45
C LYS A 133 -13.90 -23.13 -2.60
N LYS A 134 -14.99 -22.39 -2.39
CA LYS A 134 -16.05 -22.69 -1.44
C LYS A 134 -15.52 -22.88 0.00
N ASP A 135 -14.47 -22.16 0.33
CA ASP A 135 -13.85 -22.19 1.67
C ASP A 135 -14.61 -21.21 2.58
N LYS A 136 -15.66 -21.69 3.19
CA LYS A 136 -16.54 -20.93 4.09
C LYS A 136 -15.79 -20.33 5.27
N LYS A 137 -14.83 -21.07 5.84
CA LYS A 137 -14.07 -20.61 6.99
C LYS A 137 -13.20 -19.41 6.63
N SER A 138 -12.42 -19.54 5.56
CA SER A 138 -11.57 -18.44 5.09
C SER A 138 -12.41 -17.26 4.61
N LEU A 139 -13.54 -17.50 3.94
CA LEU A 139 -14.46 -16.46 3.49
C LEU A 139 -15.02 -15.66 4.67
N TRP A 140 -15.45 -16.33 5.73
CA TRP A 140 -15.95 -15.69 6.94
C TRP A 140 -14.88 -14.93 7.71
N LEU A 141 -13.67 -15.49 7.87
CA LEU A 141 -12.56 -14.81 8.54
C LEU A 141 -12.14 -13.54 7.80
N LEU A 142 -12.10 -13.60 6.46
CA LEU A 142 -11.80 -12.42 5.63
C LEU A 142 -12.91 -11.37 5.68
N TYR A 143 -14.17 -11.80 5.83
CA TYR A 143 -15.27 -10.87 6.09
C TYR A 143 -15.10 -10.14 7.42
N GLN A 144 -14.79 -10.86 8.50
CA GLN A 144 -14.54 -10.23 9.80
C GLN A 144 -13.37 -9.24 9.73
N ALA A 145 -12.29 -9.61 9.06
CA ALA A 145 -11.15 -8.71 8.84
C ALA A 145 -11.53 -7.47 8.02
N ALA A 146 -12.38 -7.61 7.00
CA ALA A 146 -12.90 -6.50 6.21
C ALA A 146 -13.75 -5.53 7.07
N LYS A 147 -14.61 -6.07 7.93
CA LYS A 147 -15.43 -5.27 8.85
C LYS A 147 -14.57 -4.52 9.87
N GLN A 148 -13.55 -5.18 10.43
CA GLN A 148 -12.59 -4.54 11.33
C GLN A 148 -11.77 -3.43 10.65
N ALA A 149 -11.48 -3.59 9.36
CA ALA A 149 -10.83 -2.57 8.54
C ALA A 149 -11.78 -1.42 8.13
N GLY A 150 -13.06 -1.45 8.57
CA GLY A 150 -14.04 -0.39 8.35
C GLY A 150 -14.78 -0.47 7.02
N LEU A 151 -14.69 -1.58 6.26
CA LEU A 151 -15.42 -1.72 5.01
C LEU A 151 -16.93 -1.85 5.26
N SER A 152 -17.71 -1.20 4.42
CA SER A 152 -19.16 -1.36 4.40
C SER A 152 -19.57 -2.71 3.81
N ALA A 153 -20.78 -3.17 4.13
CA ALA A 153 -21.32 -4.39 3.53
C ALA A 153 -21.45 -4.28 2.01
N GLU A 154 -21.77 -3.08 1.51
CA GLU A 154 -21.90 -2.79 0.08
C GLU A 154 -20.58 -2.97 -0.67
N GLU A 155 -19.47 -2.50 -0.11
CA GLU A 155 -18.14 -2.67 -0.69
C GLU A 155 -17.74 -4.15 -0.76
N ILE A 156 -18.05 -4.89 0.31
CA ILE A 156 -17.83 -6.34 0.38
C ILE A 156 -18.69 -7.07 -0.65
N ILE A 157 -19.99 -6.74 -0.74
CA ILE A 157 -20.90 -7.28 -1.76
C ILE A 157 -20.36 -7.00 -3.16
N GLY A 158 -19.88 -5.80 -3.43
CA GLY A 158 -19.29 -5.44 -4.72
C GLY A 158 -18.14 -6.36 -5.13
N THR A 159 -17.26 -6.67 -4.17
CA THR A 159 -16.14 -7.61 -4.37
C THR A 159 -16.62 -9.03 -4.68
N LEU A 160 -17.58 -9.54 -3.89
CA LEU A 160 -18.15 -10.88 -4.08
C LEU A 160 -18.97 -10.97 -5.36
N TRP A 161 -19.71 -9.89 -5.70
CA TRP A 161 -20.49 -9.79 -6.93
C TRP A 161 -19.62 -9.89 -8.17
N TRP A 162 -18.48 -9.19 -8.16
CA TRP A 162 -17.53 -9.30 -9.27
C TRP A 162 -17.08 -10.74 -9.49
N GLN A 163 -16.78 -11.48 -8.41
CA GLN A 163 -16.37 -12.87 -8.51
C GLN A 163 -17.48 -13.81 -8.97
N VAL A 164 -18.71 -13.62 -8.45
CA VAL A 164 -19.91 -14.38 -8.89
C VAL A 164 -20.20 -14.10 -10.36
N LYS A 165 -20.03 -12.84 -10.81
CA LYS A 165 -20.13 -12.48 -12.24
C LYS A 165 -19.13 -13.24 -13.08
N MET A 166 -17.87 -13.36 -12.64
CA MET A 166 -16.86 -14.15 -13.39
C MET A 166 -17.27 -15.63 -13.50
N LEU A 167 -17.77 -16.22 -12.41
CA LEU A 167 -18.31 -17.60 -12.45
C LEU A 167 -19.49 -17.72 -13.44
N ARG A 168 -20.42 -16.78 -13.43
CA ARG A 168 -21.58 -16.79 -14.35
C ARG A 168 -21.16 -16.67 -15.81
N LEU A 169 -20.21 -15.78 -16.10
CA LEU A 169 -19.65 -15.67 -17.47
C LEU A 169 -18.96 -16.97 -17.91
N ALA A 170 -18.20 -17.58 -17.00
CA ALA A 170 -17.52 -18.85 -17.26
C ALA A 170 -18.48 -20.05 -17.43
N GLU A 171 -19.73 -19.98 -16.91
CA GLU A 171 -20.78 -20.99 -17.17
C GLU A 171 -21.35 -20.90 -18.60
N VAL A 172 -21.44 -19.68 -19.17
CA VAL A 172 -22.18 -19.45 -20.42
C VAL A 172 -21.29 -19.15 -21.61
N CYS A 173 -20.03 -18.76 -21.40
CA CYS A 173 -19.06 -18.44 -22.45
C CYS A 173 -17.96 -19.51 -22.50
N ASP A 174 -17.44 -19.77 -23.70
CA ASP A 174 -16.35 -20.72 -23.88
C ASP A 174 -14.97 -20.06 -23.75
N SER A 175 -14.88 -18.76 -23.98
CA SER A 175 -13.62 -18.01 -23.93
C SER A 175 -13.75 -16.68 -23.20
N ALA A 176 -12.62 -16.16 -22.72
CA ALA A 176 -12.54 -14.83 -22.10
C ALA A 176 -12.87 -13.71 -23.10
N SER A 177 -12.50 -13.89 -24.37
CA SER A 177 -12.81 -12.95 -25.44
C SER A 177 -14.32 -12.85 -25.69
N GLU A 178 -15.02 -13.98 -25.71
CA GLU A 178 -16.49 -14.02 -25.82
C GLU A 178 -17.16 -13.37 -24.62
N ALA A 179 -16.62 -13.59 -23.43
CA ALA A 179 -17.11 -12.99 -22.18
C ALA A 179 -16.75 -11.50 -22.04
N GLY A 180 -15.90 -10.93 -22.91
CA GLY A 180 -15.43 -9.55 -22.85
C GLY A 180 -14.57 -9.23 -21.62
N VAL A 181 -13.82 -10.23 -21.09
CA VAL A 181 -13.02 -10.09 -19.88
C VAL A 181 -11.57 -10.56 -20.09
N LYS A 182 -10.69 -10.28 -19.11
CA LYS A 182 -9.30 -10.75 -19.18
C LYS A 182 -9.18 -12.26 -18.97
N ASP A 183 -8.21 -12.89 -19.64
CA ASP A 183 -7.98 -14.34 -19.61
C ASP A 183 -7.77 -14.90 -18.20
N PHE A 184 -6.94 -14.25 -17.40
CA PHE A 184 -6.58 -14.76 -16.08
C PHE A 184 -7.79 -14.96 -15.14
N PRO A 185 -8.65 -13.95 -14.88
CA PRO A 185 -9.81 -14.11 -14.01
C PRO A 185 -10.85 -15.08 -14.60
N PHE A 186 -11.04 -15.07 -15.92
CA PHE A 186 -11.96 -16.00 -16.60
C PHE A 186 -11.51 -17.45 -16.44
N ASN A 187 -10.27 -17.76 -16.77
CA ASN A 187 -9.73 -19.11 -16.66
C ASN A 187 -9.69 -19.61 -15.22
N LYS A 188 -9.49 -18.72 -14.24
CA LYS A 188 -9.57 -19.04 -12.82
C LYS A 188 -11.00 -19.43 -12.42
N ALA A 189 -11.99 -18.66 -12.86
CA ALA A 189 -13.41 -18.95 -12.65
C ALA A 189 -13.84 -20.23 -13.39
N LYS A 190 -13.42 -20.44 -14.62
CA LYS A 190 -13.71 -21.66 -15.40
C LYS A 190 -13.25 -22.91 -14.69
N ARG A 191 -12.03 -22.91 -14.14
CA ARG A 191 -11.50 -24.03 -13.34
C ARG A 191 -12.29 -24.24 -12.05
N ALA A 192 -12.70 -23.18 -11.36
CA ALA A 192 -13.44 -23.25 -10.11
C ALA A 192 -14.86 -23.83 -10.28
N LEU A 193 -15.46 -23.69 -11.48
CA LEU A 193 -16.79 -24.25 -11.78
C LEU A 193 -16.90 -25.74 -11.55
N ALA A 194 -15.81 -26.50 -11.64
CA ALA A 194 -15.80 -27.93 -11.32
C ALA A 194 -16.25 -28.24 -9.88
N SER A 195 -16.12 -27.28 -8.96
CA SER A 195 -16.55 -27.39 -7.56
C SER A 195 -18.00 -26.97 -7.33
N TYR A 196 -18.68 -26.42 -8.34
CA TYR A 196 -20.05 -25.94 -8.25
C TYR A 196 -21.03 -26.88 -8.93
N LYS A 197 -22.19 -27.08 -8.32
CA LYS A 197 -23.27 -27.85 -8.92
C LYS A 197 -23.99 -27.00 -9.99
N SER A 198 -24.62 -27.66 -10.94
CA SER A 198 -25.45 -26.99 -11.95
C SER A 198 -26.50 -26.08 -11.30
N GLY A 199 -26.55 -24.82 -11.73
CA GLY A 199 -27.46 -23.80 -11.21
C GLY A 199 -27.10 -23.19 -9.84
N GLU A 200 -26.05 -23.69 -9.18
CA GLU A 200 -25.61 -23.19 -7.85
C GLU A 200 -25.11 -21.75 -7.96
N VAL A 201 -24.28 -21.43 -8.96
CA VAL A 201 -23.75 -20.08 -9.18
C VAL A 201 -24.88 -19.09 -9.46
N LYS A 202 -25.92 -19.51 -10.22
CA LYS A 202 -27.11 -18.70 -10.46
C LYS A 202 -27.86 -18.39 -9.15
N THR A 203 -27.96 -19.38 -8.28
CA THR A 203 -28.60 -19.23 -6.97
C THR A 203 -27.82 -18.28 -6.09
N LEU A 204 -26.48 -18.41 -6.02
CA LEU A 204 -25.61 -17.50 -5.28
C LEU A 204 -25.72 -16.05 -5.77
N ALA A 205 -25.72 -15.85 -7.09
CA ALA A 205 -25.91 -14.53 -7.69
C ALA A 205 -27.24 -13.90 -7.28
N ARG A 206 -28.33 -14.67 -7.38
CA ARG A 206 -29.68 -14.19 -6.99
C ARG A 206 -29.75 -13.83 -5.51
N GLN A 207 -29.20 -14.66 -4.66
CA GLN A 207 -29.21 -14.43 -3.20
C GLN A 207 -28.42 -13.16 -2.84
N LEU A 208 -27.23 -12.95 -3.42
CA LEU A 208 -26.43 -11.77 -3.17
C LEU A 208 -27.12 -10.47 -3.61
N LEU A 209 -27.84 -10.54 -4.76
CA LEU A 209 -28.64 -9.43 -5.27
C LEU A 209 -29.81 -9.10 -4.32
N ILE A 210 -30.50 -10.13 -3.80
CA ILE A 210 -31.61 -9.96 -2.84
C ILE A 210 -31.10 -9.31 -1.55
N ILE A 211 -29.97 -9.78 -1.00
CA ILE A 211 -29.34 -9.20 0.20
C ILE A 211 -29.07 -7.71 0.00
N TYR A 212 -28.49 -7.35 -1.14
CA TYR A 212 -28.20 -5.96 -1.47
C TYR A 212 -29.48 -5.10 -1.52
N HIS A 213 -30.52 -5.54 -2.25
CA HIS A 213 -31.76 -4.78 -2.39
C HIS A 213 -32.57 -4.69 -1.10
N ASP A 214 -32.68 -5.80 -0.35
CA ASP A 214 -33.39 -5.81 0.92
C ASP A 214 -32.72 -4.89 1.96
N GLY A 215 -31.37 -4.87 1.98
CA GLY A 215 -30.61 -3.97 2.83
C GLY A 215 -30.80 -2.50 2.47
N GLN A 216 -30.74 -2.16 1.17
CA GLN A 216 -30.97 -0.79 0.70
C GLN A 216 -32.41 -0.32 0.94
N GLY A 217 -33.37 -1.22 0.92
CA GLY A 217 -34.78 -0.93 1.22
C GLY A 217 -35.07 -0.75 2.71
N GLY A 218 -34.09 -0.93 3.60
CA GLY A 218 -34.23 -0.80 5.06
C GLY A 218 -35.04 -1.92 5.70
N GLY A 219 -35.33 -2.99 4.96
CA GLY A 219 -36.16 -4.12 5.46
C GLY A 219 -35.37 -5.14 6.27
N LYS A 220 -34.04 -5.19 6.11
CA LYS A 220 -33.17 -6.18 6.76
C LYS A 220 -31.77 -5.61 7.03
N ASP A 221 -31.10 -6.20 8.00
CA ASP A 221 -29.71 -5.91 8.27
C ASP A 221 -28.82 -6.59 7.22
N ILE A 222 -28.20 -5.79 6.38
CA ILE A 222 -27.37 -6.26 5.25
C ILE A 222 -26.13 -7.03 5.74
N ASP A 223 -25.54 -6.63 6.87
CA ASP A 223 -24.36 -7.29 7.46
C ASP A 223 -24.72 -8.70 7.93
N ILE A 224 -25.83 -8.84 8.64
CA ILE A 224 -26.30 -10.14 9.14
C ILE A 224 -26.66 -11.10 8.00
N ASP A 225 -27.38 -10.61 6.99
CA ASP A 225 -27.79 -11.47 5.88
C ASP A 225 -26.61 -11.85 4.99
N LEU A 226 -25.64 -10.96 4.81
CA LEU A 226 -24.40 -11.24 4.09
C LEU A 226 -23.55 -12.29 4.82
N GLU A 227 -23.38 -12.17 6.13
CA GLU A 227 -22.66 -13.15 6.95
C GLU A 227 -23.33 -14.54 6.88
N ARG A 228 -24.65 -14.61 7.00
CA ARG A 228 -25.42 -15.86 6.85
C ARG A 228 -25.25 -16.48 5.46
N TRP A 229 -25.18 -15.66 4.43
CA TRP A 229 -24.96 -16.12 3.07
C TRP A 229 -23.58 -16.76 2.92
N MET A 230 -22.51 -16.11 3.44
CA MET A 230 -21.15 -16.63 3.39
C MET A 230 -21.00 -17.99 4.08
N LEU A 231 -21.72 -18.21 5.16
CA LEU A 231 -21.71 -19.47 5.90
C LEU A 231 -22.45 -20.61 5.16
N LYS A 232 -23.23 -20.30 4.12
CA LYS A 232 -23.99 -21.28 3.32
C LYS A 232 -23.33 -21.63 1.99
N VAL A 233 -22.39 -20.80 1.49
CA VAL A 233 -21.72 -20.98 0.17
C VAL A 233 -21.04 -22.33 -0.02
#